data_d36c3ef6843a2bd47a59b8775caefd95
#
_entry.id   d36c3ef6843a2bd47a59b8775caefd95
#
_cell.length_a   1.000
_cell.length_b   1.000
_cell.length_c   1.000
_cell.angle_alpha   90.00
_cell.angle_beta   90.00
_cell.angle_gamma   90.00
#
_symmetry.space_group_name_H-M   'P 1'
#
loop_
_entity.id
_entity.type
_entity.pdbx_description
1 polymer ?
#
loop_
_entity_poly.entity_id
_entity_poly.type
_entity_poly.pdbx_seq_one_letter_code
_entity_poly.pdbx_strand_id
1 'polypeptide(L)'
;RNAFKKFIVNMFELFGFSKAQAEQNSNYIMRYETAIALISKSRTELRDAAANYNKMTLADFKAKYPNIRLEQLLNADGVKSADIQEMVVGQPNFLVGVDKLIETETANELRARMEWEVILEAANYLSDDVRAEYFNFFSKTMRGTKQDYPRWKRATQQIESQMGEALGKIYCERYFPASSKQRMEQLIKNLEVSLAERIKAQSWMSEETKKAALEKLSTFYVKVGYPNKWQDLSSLTIDPSKSYYDNVMNCRKFWHKVNLDETAGKPVDKDKWYMTPQTVNAYYNPTTNEICFPAGILQYPFFDPTADDAFNYGAIGVVIGHEMTHGFDDNGRNYDKDGNMRDWWAKGDGDKFKARTTPFGEFFSNISVLPDLKANGNLTMGENLADHGGLMVAFNALKNAMKGKKSQNIFGFTPEQRFFLAYSGVW
;
A
#
# COMPACT_ATOMS: atom_id res chain seq x y z
N ARG A 1 13.51 19.41 13.49
CA ARG A 1 12.65 20.60 13.56
C ARG A 1 13.36 21.84 12.96
N ASN A 2 14.56 22.18 13.40
CA ASN A 2 15.29 23.35 12.87
C ASN A 2 15.63 23.23 11.38
N ALA A 3 16.01 22.04 10.91
CA ALA A 3 16.26 21.77 9.51
C ALA A 3 15.00 21.95 8.64
N PHE A 4 13.83 21.54 9.14
CA PHE A 4 12.56 21.74 8.44
C PHE A 4 12.19 23.23 8.35
N LYS A 5 12.33 23.96 9.45
CA LYS A 5 12.11 25.42 9.42
C LYS A 5 13.02 26.13 8.43
N LYS A 6 14.32 25.75 8.39
CA LYS A 6 15.28 26.30 7.42
C LYS A 6 14.88 25.97 5.99
N PHE A 7 14.46 24.72 5.74
CA PHE A 7 13.96 24.28 4.42
C PHE A 7 12.76 25.14 3.97
N ILE A 8 11.78 25.38 4.84
CA ILE A 8 10.62 26.23 4.51
C ILE A 8 11.09 27.65 4.13
N VAL A 9 11.99 28.27 4.92
CA VAL A 9 12.52 29.62 4.61
C VAL A 9 13.20 29.62 3.24
N ASN A 10 14.13 28.68 3.00
CA ASN A 10 14.87 28.60 1.75
C ASN A 10 13.90 28.43 0.53
N MET A 11 12.88 27.60 0.67
CA MET A 11 11.90 27.43 -0.40
C MET A 11 11.12 28.71 -0.69
N PHE A 12 10.63 29.42 0.32
CA PHE A 12 9.94 30.72 0.10
C PHE A 12 10.87 31.76 -0.55
N GLU A 13 12.14 31.84 -0.14
CA GLU A 13 13.12 32.73 -0.75
C GLU A 13 13.36 32.38 -2.25
N LEU A 14 13.45 31.10 -2.60
CA LEU A 14 13.56 30.64 -4.00
C LEU A 14 12.35 31.04 -4.84
N PHE A 15 11.19 31.18 -4.22
CA PHE A 15 9.98 31.69 -4.89
C PHE A 15 9.82 33.20 -4.83
N GLY A 16 10.87 33.95 -4.44
CA GLY A 16 10.95 35.40 -4.53
C GLY A 16 10.34 36.14 -3.32
N PHE A 17 10.00 35.46 -2.25
CA PHE A 17 9.61 36.12 -1.00
C PHE A 17 10.83 36.77 -0.34
N SER A 18 10.62 37.93 0.30
CA SER A 18 11.68 38.53 1.10
C SER A 18 12.01 37.62 2.30
N LYS A 19 13.23 37.70 2.80
CA LYS A 19 13.66 36.92 3.96
C LYS A 19 12.73 37.07 5.16
N ALA A 20 12.27 38.30 5.44
CA ALA A 20 11.33 38.57 6.54
C ALA A 20 9.98 37.87 6.34
N GLN A 21 9.46 37.86 5.10
CA GLN A 21 8.21 37.15 4.77
C GLN A 21 8.40 35.63 4.85
N ALA A 22 9.54 35.10 4.34
CA ALA A 22 9.86 33.67 4.39
C ALA A 22 9.98 33.19 5.85
N GLU A 23 10.65 33.95 6.72
CA GLU A 23 10.75 33.64 8.15
C GLU A 23 9.37 33.69 8.83
N GLN A 24 8.52 34.67 8.51
CA GLN A 24 7.15 34.77 9.04
C GLN A 24 6.30 33.59 8.58
N ASN A 25 6.30 33.29 7.28
CA ASN A 25 5.56 32.14 6.72
C ASN A 25 6.06 30.82 7.35
N SER A 26 7.36 30.66 7.55
CA SER A 26 7.90 29.46 8.20
C SER A 26 7.38 29.29 9.64
N ASN A 27 7.17 30.38 10.38
CA ASN A 27 6.58 30.31 11.72
C ASN A 27 5.11 29.86 11.67
N TYR A 28 4.33 30.35 10.70
CA TYR A 28 2.95 29.92 10.48
C TYR A 28 2.89 28.43 10.15
N ILE A 29 3.68 27.98 9.18
CA ILE A 29 3.75 26.55 8.78
C ILE A 29 4.18 25.69 9.95
N MET A 30 5.25 26.04 10.68
CA MET A 30 5.73 25.27 11.83
C MET A 30 4.68 25.16 12.95
N ARG A 31 3.85 26.18 13.15
CA ARG A 31 2.75 26.13 14.10
C ARG A 31 1.67 25.16 13.63
N TYR A 32 1.25 25.28 12.37
CA TYR A 32 0.27 24.39 11.76
C TYR A 32 0.71 22.92 11.79
N GLU A 33 1.91 22.63 11.31
CA GLU A 33 2.47 21.26 11.30
C GLU A 33 2.58 20.66 12.71
N THR A 34 2.93 21.49 13.69
CA THR A 34 2.98 21.05 15.09
C THR A 34 1.57 20.73 15.61
N ALA A 35 0.56 21.54 15.27
CA ALA A 35 -0.80 21.30 15.68
C ALA A 35 -1.36 20.03 15.02
N ILE A 36 -1.10 19.81 13.72
CA ILE A 36 -1.47 18.58 12.99
C ILE A 36 -0.81 17.35 13.63
N ALA A 37 0.49 17.42 13.94
CA ALA A 37 1.21 16.31 14.57
C ALA A 37 0.63 15.91 15.93
N LEU A 38 0.15 16.89 16.72
CA LEU A 38 -0.42 16.66 18.05
C LEU A 38 -1.79 15.96 18.00
N ILE A 39 -2.56 16.12 16.92
CA ILE A 39 -3.87 15.50 16.74
C ILE A 39 -3.81 14.22 15.90
N SER A 40 -2.65 13.91 15.31
CA SER A 40 -2.46 12.73 14.47
C SER A 40 -2.23 11.48 15.33
N LYS A 41 -2.83 10.37 14.91
CA LYS A 41 -2.53 9.06 15.47
C LYS A 41 -1.14 8.57 15.02
N SER A 42 -0.49 7.77 15.86
CA SER A 42 0.72 7.04 15.48
C SER A 42 0.42 6.00 14.39
N ARG A 43 1.46 5.57 13.68
CA ARG A 43 1.34 4.49 12.67
C ARG A 43 0.79 3.20 13.25
N THR A 44 1.13 2.87 14.49
CA THR A 44 0.62 1.68 15.18
C THR A 44 -0.87 1.79 15.49
N GLU A 45 -1.34 2.95 15.96
CA GLU A 45 -2.78 3.20 16.19
C GLU A 45 -3.59 3.17 14.90
N LEU A 46 -3.01 3.60 13.79
CA LEU A 46 -3.66 3.58 12.47
C LEU A 46 -3.83 2.15 11.90
N ARG A 47 -3.17 1.15 12.47
CA ARG A 47 -3.39 -0.26 12.09
C ARG A 47 -4.70 -0.85 12.62
N ASP A 48 -5.32 -0.25 13.62
CA ASP A 48 -6.60 -0.71 14.13
C ASP A 48 -7.73 -0.37 13.15
N ALA A 49 -8.01 -1.32 12.27
CA ALA A 49 -9.03 -1.17 11.24
C ALA A 49 -10.42 -0.91 11.81
N ALA A 50 -10.77 -1.55 12.94
CA ALA A 50 -12.06 -1.35 13.59
C ALA A 50 -12.21 0.06 14.18
N ALA A 51 -11.16 0.58 14.82
CA ALA A 51 -11.14 1.95 15.34
C ALA A 51 -11.17 3.02 14.23
N ASN A 52 -10.78 2.67 13.01
CA ASN A 52 -10.78 3.54 11.84
C ASN A 52 -12.04 3.37 10.95
N TYR A 53 -12.98 2.51 11.34
CA TYR A 53 -14.22 2.28 10.60
C TYR A 53 -15.40 3.00 11.27
N ASN A 54 -15.60 4.27 10.93
CA ASN A 54 -16.66 5.10 11.50
C ASN A 54 -17.60 5.56 10.38
N LYS A 55 -18.68 4.81 10.18
CA LYS A 55 -19.73 5.19 9.23
C LYS A 55 -20.52 6.38 9.71
N MET A 56 -20.79 7.31 8.82
CA MET A 56 -21.69 8.43 9.06
C MET A 56 -22.31 8.96 7.77
N THR A 57 -23.43 9.65 7.89
CA THR A 57 -24.05 10.36 6.77
C THR A 57 -23.34 11.69 6.49
N LEU A 58 -23.56 12.27 5.31
CA LEU A 58 -23.06 13.62 5.01
C LEU A 58 -23.65 14.66 5.96
N ALA A 59 -24.90 14.48 6.40
CA ALA A 59 -25.56 15.36 7.38
C ALA A 59 -24.85 15.32 8.74
N ASP A 60 -24.55 14.10 9.25
CA ASP A 60 -23.81 13.93 10.49
C ASP A 60 -22.40 14.51 10.40
N PHE A 61 -21.73 14.31 9.26
CA PHE A 61 -20.42 14.90 9.01
C PHE A 61 -20.46 16.43 9.10
N LYS A 62 -21.40 17.07 8.42
CA LYS A 62 -21.58 18.54 8.44
C LYS A 62 -21.90 19.07 9.84
N ALA A 63 -22.72 18.36 10.59
CA ALA A 63 -23.06 18.74 11.97
C ALA A 63 -21.85 18.63 12.90
N LYS A 64 -20.99 17.61 12.70
CA LYS A 64 -19.83 17.35 13.55
C LYS A 64 -18.60 18.18 13.19
N TYR A 65 -18.45 18.53 11.91
CA TYR A 65 -17.29 19.26 11.36
C TYR A 65 -17.73 20.44 10.49
N PRO A 66 -18.34 21.48 11.08
CA PRO A 66 -19.01 22.56 10.33
C PRO A 66 -18.04 23.43 9.51
N ASN A 67 -16.77 23.52 9.91
CA ASN A 67 -15.76 24.32 9.21
C ASN A 67 -15.10 23.56 8.05
N ILE A 68 -15.14 22.21 8.08
CA ILE A 68 -14.72 21.36 6.94
C ILE A 68 -15.86 21.31 5.93
N ARG A 69 -15.88 22.20 4.98
CA ARG A 69 -16.95 22.37 3.99
C ARG A 69 -16.97 21.25 2.95
N LEU A 70 -17.08 19.98 3.40
CA LEU A 70 -16.95 18.77 2.57
C LEU A 70 -17.89 18.81 1.36
N GLU A 71 -19.14 19.21 1.52
CA GLU A 71 -20.11 19.29 0.41
C GLU A 71 -19.65 20.27 -0.68
N GLN A 72 -19.03 21.39 -0.30
CA GLN A 72 -18.49 22.34 -1.28
C GLN A 72 -17.27 21.77 -2.00
N LEU A 73 -16.42 21.03 -1.30
CA LEU A 73 -15.26 20.33 -1.90
C LEU A 73 -15.72 19.27 -2.89
N LEU A 74 -16.68 18.42 -2.51
CA LEU A 74 -17.26 17.40 -3.38
C LEU A 74 -17.86 17.99 -4.65
N ASN A 75 -18.65 19.07 -4.50
CA ASN A 75 -19.26 19.75 -5.64
C ASN A 75 -18.21 20.41 -6.56
N ALA A 76 -17.12 20.97 -6.00
CA ALA A 76 -16.01 21.52 -6.78
C ALA A 76 -15.29 20.43 -7.60
N ASP A 77 -15.20 19.21 -7.07
CA ASP A 77 -14.67 18.03 -7.76
C ASP A 77 -15.66 17.40 -8.75
N GLY A 78 -16.88 17.92 -8.83
CA GLY A 78 -17.93 17.41 -9.71
C GLY A 78 -18.69 16.19 -9.14
N VAL A 79 -18.49 15.86 -7.88
CA VAL A 79 -19.22 14.80 -7.18
C VAL A 79 -20.50 15.37 -6.60
N LYS A 80 -21.65 14.85 -7.02
CA LYS A 80 -22.94 15.31 -6.47
C LYS A 80 -23.09 14.78 -5.05
N SER A 81 -23.25 15.68 -4.10
CA SER A 81 -23.45 15.33 -2.69
C SER A 81 -24.66 14.41 -2.46
N ALA A 82 -25.68 14.50 -3.32
CA ALA A 82 -26.85 13.62 -3.29
C ALA A 82 -26.53 12.14 -3.59
N ASP A 83 -25.41 11.86 -4.25
CA ASP A 83 -24.99 10.49 -4.58
C ASP A 83 -24.24 9.82 -3.40
N ILE A 84 -23.92 10.60 -2.34
CA ILE A 84 -23.21 10.12 -1.16
C ILE A 84 -24.18 9.97 0.00
N GLN A 85 -24.62 8.73 0.23
CA GLN A 85 -25.53 8.41 1.34
C GLN A 85 -24.79 8.24 2.66
N GLU A 86 -23.72 7.48 2.64
CA GLU A 86 -22.86 7.19 3.78
C GLU A 86 -21.38 7.27 3.38
N MET A 87 -20.53 7.59 4.34
CA MET A 87 -19.08 7.57 4.19
C MET A 87 -18.42 6.93 5.41
N VAL A 88 -17.20 6.43 5.23
CA VAL A 88 -16.37 5.95 6.33
C VAL A 88 -15.36 7.03 6.68
N VAL A 89 -15.38 7.48 7.94
CA VAL A 89 -14.41 8.42 8.48
C VAL A 89 -13.36 7.66 9.29
N GLY A 90 -12.13 7.63 8.79
CA GLY A 90 -11.05 6.85 9.40
C GLY A 90 -10.56 7.42 10.74
N GLN A 91 -10.56 8.75 10.90
CA GLN A 91 -9.99 9.42 12.06
C GLN A 91 -10.88 10.57 12.57
N PRO A 92 -12.02 10.25 13.25
CA PRO A 92 -12.96 11.29 13.69
C PRO A 92 -12.34 12.37 14.59
N ASN A 93 -11.48 12.00 15.52
CA ASN A 93 -10.85 12.96 16.44
C ASN A 93 -9.82 13.86 15.74
N PHE A 94 -9.13 13.35 14.73
CA PHE A 94 -8.26 14.16 13.87
C PHE A 94 -9.09 15.24 13.14
N LEU A 95 -10.24 14.87 12.58
CA LEU A 95 -11.11 15.84 11.90
C LEU A 95 -11.69 16.89 12.85
N VAL A 96 -12.00 16.54 14.11
CA VAL A 96 -12.36 17.55 15.13
C VAL A 96 -11.25 18.58 15.32
N GLY A 97 -10.01 18.10 15.40
CA GLY A 97 -8.84 18.98 15.51
C GLY A 97 -8.62 19.86 14.28
N VAL A 98 -8.76 19.29 13.08
CA VAL A 98 -8.67 20.04 11.81
C VAL A 98 -9.78 21.09 11.70
N ASP A 99 -11.01 20.74 12.02
CA ASP A 99 -12.16 21.65 12.00
C ASP A 99 -11.92 22.89 12.89
N LYS A 100 -11.36 22.64 14.09
CA LYS A 100 -11.00 23.73 15.01
C LYS A 100 -9.81 24.55 14.50
N LEU A 101 -8.83 23.96 13.83
CA LEU A 101 -7.72 24.70 13.22
C LEU A 101 -8.23 25.63 12.14
N ILE A 102 -9.14 25.17 11.27
CA ILE A 102 -9.75 26.00 10.23
C ILE A 102 -10.51 27.20 10.83
N GLU A 103 -11.22 26.98 11.94
CA GLU A 103 -11.95 28.05 12.64
C GLU A 103 -11.01 29.14 13.20
N THR A 104 -9.83 28.75 13.66
CA THR A 104 -8.91 29.63 14.39
C THR A 104 -7.79 30.25 13.54
N GLU A 105 -7.58 29.73 12.33
CA GLU A 105 -6.56 30.22 11.40
C GLU A 105 -6.89 31.65 10.92
N THR A 106 -5.90 32.52 10.97
CA THR A 106 -6.01 33.86 10.35
C THR A 106 -5.84 33.77 8.83
N ALA A 107 -6.33 34.76 8.11
CA ALA A 107 -6.19 34.83 6.65
C ALA A 107 -4.70 34.77 6.18
N ASN A 108 -3.77 35.35 6.94
CA ASN A 108 -2.34 35.30 6.61
C ASN A 108 -1.75 33.90 6.81
N GLU A 109 -2.16 33.18 7.84
CA GLU A 109 -1.74 31.81 8.10
C GLU A 109 -2.27 30.87 7.04
N LEU A 110 -3.56 30.99 6.72
CA LEU A 110 -4.20 30.21 5.65
C LEU A 110 -3.49 30.45 4.31
N ARG A 111 -3.20 31.72 3.97
CA ARG A 111 -2.46 32.05 2.74
C ARG A 111 -1.09 31.39 2.72
N ALA A 112 -0.28 31.57 3.80
CA ALA A 112 1.06 30.98 3.87
C ALA A 112 1.02 29.45 3.75
N ARG A 113 0.00 28.79 4.33
CA ARG A 113 -0.19 27.35 4.21
C ARG A 113 -0.54 26.93 2.78
N MET A 114 -1.46 27.61 2.12
CA MET A 114 -1.83 27.32 0.72
C MET A 114 -0.64 27.55 -0.23
N GLU A 115 0.11 28.63 -0.06
CA GLU A 115 1.33 28.90 -0.81
C GLU A 115 2.37 27.79 -0.59
N TRP A 116 2.55 27.35 0.66
CA TRP A 116 3.45 26.25 1.01
C TRP A 116 3.07 24.93 0.35
N GLU A 117 1.81 24.54 0.38
CA GLU A 117 1.31 23.33 -0.27
C GLU A 117 1.60 23.33 -1.78
N VAL A 118 1.32 24.46 -2.44
CA VAL A 118 1.59 24.61 -3.87
C VAL A 118 3.08 24.53 -4.17
N ILE A 119 3.94 25.20 -3.39
CA ILE A 119 5.39 25.18 -3.53
C ILE A 119 5.92 23.74 -3.36
N LEU A 120 5.48 23.06 -2.30
CA LEU A 120 5.94 21.71 -1.97
C LEU A 120 5.55 20.69 -3.05
N GLU A 121 4.31 20.76 -3.51
CA GLU A 121 3.78 19.89 -4.57
C GLU A 121 4.48 20.10 -5.93
N ALA A 122 4.88 21.34 -6.24
CA ALA A 122 5.53 21.69 -7.50
C ALA A 122 7.06 21.43 -7.47
N ALA A 123 7.67 21.38 -6.31
CA ALA A 123 9.13 21.46 -6.11
C ALA A 123 9.94 20.49 -6.98
N ASN A 124 9.45 19.25 -7.19
CA ASN A 124 10.15 18.24 -7.98
C ASN A 124 10.07 18.45 -9.50
N TYR A 125 9.25 19.38 -9.97
CA TYR A 125 8.92 19.62 -11.38
C TYR A 125 9.39 20.97 -11.91
N LEU A 126 10.07 21.74 -11.05
CA LEU A 126 10.56 23.09 -11.35
C LEU A 126 12.07 23.10 -11.59
N SER A 127 12.72 24.26 -11.34
CA SER A 127 14.15 24.49 -11.56
C SER A 127 15.06 23.61 -10.68
N ASP A 128 16.31 23.47 -11.10
CA ASP A 128 17.27 22.59 -10.43
C ASP A 128 17.60 23.06 -8.99
N ASP A 129 17.57 24.35 -8.70
CA ASP A 129 17.77 24.92 -7.35
C ASP A 129 16.62 24.59 -6.39
N VAL A 130 15.38 24.75 -6.82
CA VAL A 130 14.19 24.35 -6.05
C VAL A 130 14.21 22.84 -5.75
N ARG A 131 14.51 22.06 -6.77
CA ARG A 131 14.62 20.61 -6.62
C ARG A 131 15.79 20.21 -5.71
N ALA A 132 16.94 20.86 -5.81
CA ALA A 132 18.10 20.60 -4.96
C ALA A 132 17.77 20.84 -3.48
N GLU A 133 17.04 21.93 -3.16
CA GLU A 133 16.62 22.21 -1.80
C GLU A 133 15.62 21.15 -1.29
N TYR A 134 14.66 20.71 -2.12
CA TYR A 134 13.77 19.60 -1.80
C TYR A 134 14.53 18.31 -1.49
N PHE A 135 15.50 17.95 -2.32
CA PHE A 135 16.36 16.78 -2.12
C PHE A 135 17.20 16.90 -0.85
N ASN A 136 17.79 18.07 -0.58
CA ASN A 136 18.61 18.33 0.61
C ASN A 136 17.83 18.07 1.89
N PHE A 137 16.56 18.45 1.94
CA PHE A 137 15.74 18.19 3.12
C PHE A 137 15.21 16.75 3.14
N PHE A 138 14.36 16.35 2.19
CA PHE A 138 13.63 15.08 2.28
C PHE A 138 14.51 13.83 2.07
N SER A 139 15.53 13.93 1.23
CA SER A 139 16.38 12.77 0.93
C SER A 139 17.65 12.77 1.77
N LYS A 140 18.40 13.86 1.76
CA LYS A 140 19.69 13.92 2.46
C LYS A 140 19.53 14.05 3.97
N THR A 141 18.75 15.02 4.46
CA THR A 141 18.58 15.28 5.90
C THR A 141 17.71 14.24 6.57
N MET A 142 16.58 13.87 5.96
CA MET A 142 15.62 12.97 6.60
C MET A 142 15.95 11.48 6.41
N ARG A 143 16.57 11.10 5.29
CA ARG A 143 16.82 9.69 4.93
C ARG A 143 18.29 9.31 4.83
N GLY A 144 19.23 10.28 4.96
CA GLY A 144 20.65 10.02 4.83
C GLY A 144 21.14 9.73 3.40
N THR A 145 20.31 9.95 2.39
CA THR A 145 20.67 9.73 0.97
C THR A 145 21.77 10.68 0.56
N LYS A 146 22.88 10.16 0.05
CA LYS A 146 24.07 10.97 -0.29
C LYS A 146 23.96 11.69 -1.62
N GLN A 147 23.35 11.05 -2.61
CA GLN A 147 23.26 11.51 -4.00
C GLN A 147 21.90 11.25 -4.59
N ASP A 148 21.38 12.22 -5.36
CA ASP A 148 20.12 12.07 -6.09
C ASP A 148 20.26 11.12 -7.28
N TYR A 149 19.14 10.58 -7.73
CA TYR A 149 19.10 9.80 -8.95
C TYR A 149 19.49 10.64 -10.18
N PRO A 150 20.19 10.04 -11.14
CA PRO A 150 20.48 10.71 -12.41
C PRO A 150 19.18 11.02 -13.15
N ARG A 151 19.20 12.06 -14.00
CA ARG A 151 18.01 12.58 -14.70
C ARG A 151 17.21 11.50 -15.44
N TRP A 152 17.88 10.57 -16.12
CA TRP A 152 17.20 9.50 -16.84
C TRP A 152 16.38 8.60 -15.91
N LYS A 153 16.89 8.26 -14.74
CA LYS A 153 16.16 7.45 -13.74
C LYS A 153 14.92 8.16 -13.23
N ARG A 154 15.05 9.46 -12.94
CA ARG A 154 13.91 10.30 -12.52
C ARG A 154 12.85 10.42 -13.62
N ALA A 155 13.28 10.57 -14.89
CA ALA A 155 12.35 10.58 -16.02
C ALA A 155 11.60 9.25 -16.16
N THR A 156 12.30 8.12 -16.02
CA THR A 156 11.67 6.79 -16.04
C THR A 156 10.67 6.63 -14.89
N GLN A 157 11.02 7.06 -13.68
CA GLN A 157 10.09 7.02 -12.53
C GLN A 157 8.86 7.89 -12.76
N GLN A 158 9.01 9.03 -13.47
CA GLN A 158 7.87 9.88 -13.80
C GLN A 158 6.95 9.23 -14.85
N ILE A 159 7.51 8.57 -15.86
CA ILE A 159 6.72 7.78 -16.82
C ILE A 159 5.99 6.65 -16.09
N GLU A 160 6.68 5.95 -15.19
CA GLU A 160 6.10 4.91 -14.35
C GLU A 160 4.91 5.43 -13.55
N SER A 161 5.03 6.59 -12.89
CA SER A 161 3.97 7.16 -12.06
C SER A 161 2.77 7.68 -12.85
N GLN A 162 2.96 8.12 -14.10
CA GLN A 162 1.90 8.76 -14.89
C GLN A 162 1.29 7.84 -15.97
N MET A 163 2.06 6.88 -16.47
CA MET A 163 1.68 5.99 -17.59
C MET A 163 2.15 4.56 -17.33
N GLY A 164 2.23 4.16 -16.06
CA GLY A 164 2.84 2.91 -15.64
C GLY A 164 2.19 1.68 -16.26
N GLU A 165 0.87 1.69 -16.44
CA GLU A 165 0.16 0.55 -17.03
C GLU A 165 0.45 0.43 -18.54
N ALA A 166 0.57 1.54 -19.28
CA ALA A 166 0.99 1.51 -20.67
C ALA A 166 2.44 0.99 -20.83
N LEU A 167 3.34 1.40 -19.92
CA LEU A 167 4.70 0.85 -19.85
C LEU A 167 4.65 -0.65 -19.49
N GLY A 168 3.76 -1.03 -18.58
CA GLY A 168 3.53 -2.41 -18.17
C GLY A 168 3.08 -3.31 -19.30
N LYS A 169 2.27 -2.81 -20.23
CA LYS A 169 1.87 -3.55 -21.43
C LYS A 169 3.08 -3.93 -22.28
N ILE A 170 3.96 -2.95 -22.57
CA ILE A 170 5.19 -3.18 -23.33
C ILE A 170 6.12 -4.14 -22.59
N TYR A 171 6.21 -4.03 -21.26
CA TYR A 171 7.00 -4.92 -20.42
C TYR A 171 6.50 -6.36 -20.53
N CYS A 172 5.19 -6.59 -20.38
CA CYS A 172 4.59 -7.92 -20.42
C CYS A 172 4.73 -8.58 -21.79
N GLU A 173 4.55 -7.83 -22.88
CA GLU A 173 4.75 -8.32 -24.25
C GLU A 173 6.17 -8.84 -24.47
N ARG A 174 7.17 -8.25 -23.80
CA ARG A 174 8.59 -8.63 -23.95
C ARG A 174 9.07 -9.71 -22.99
N TYR A 175 8.57 -9.71 -21.74
CA TYR A 175 9.20 -10.44 -20.65
C TYR A 175 8.27 -11.38 -19.90
N PHE A 176 6.97 -11.42 -20.18
CA PHE A 176 6.03 -12.26 -19.47
C PHE A 176 5.20 -13.15 -20.41
N PRO A 177 5.70 -14.34 -20.78
CA PRO A 177 4.99 -15.26 -21.67
C PRO A 177 3.77 -15.88 -20.99
N ALA A 178 2.78 -16.30 -21.79
CA ALA A 178 1.53 -16.93 -21.32
C ALA A 178 1.78 -18.22 -20.49
N SER A 179 2.85 -18.97 -20.79
CA SER A 179 3.26 -20.16 -20.02
C SER A 179 3.60 -19.84 -18.56
N SER A 180 4.19 -18.69 -18.30
CA SER A 180 4.48 -18.21 -16.93
C SER A 180 3.19 -17.98 -16.15
N LYS A 181 2.18 -17.38 -16.76
CA LYS A 181 0.85 -17.18 -16.14
C LYS A 181 0.21 -18.50 -15.73
N GLN A 182 0.17 -19.48 -16.65
CA GLN A 182 -0.40 -20.82 -16.38
C GLN A 182 0.33 -21.54 -15.24
N ARG A 183 1.67 -21.47 -15.22
CA ARG A 183 2.48 -22.06 -14.15
C ARG A 183 2.20 -21.44 -12.79
N MET A 184 2.04 -20.10 -12.75
CA MET A 184 1.68 -19.38 -11.54
C MET A 184 0.28 -19.75 -11.04
N GLU A 185 -0.72 -19.81 -11.91
CA GLU A 185 -2.07 -20.21 -11.54
C GLU A 185 -2.10 -21.63 -10.91
N GLN A 186 -1.25 -22.54 -11.41
CA GLN A 186 -1.12 -23.88 -10.83
C GLN A 186 -0.46 -23.83 -9.43
N LEU A 187 0.59 -23.01 -9.23
CA LEU A 187 1.21 -22.83 -7.92
C LEU A 187 0.20 -22.27 -6.92
N ILE A 188 -0.55 -21.23 -7.30
CA ILE A 188 -1.57 -20.60 -6.44
C ILE A 188 -2.60 -21.64 -5.97
N LYS A 189 -3.14 -22.45 -6.88
CA LYS A 189 -4.10 -23.52 -6.52
C LYS A 189 -3.53 -24.52 -5.52
N ASN A 190 -2.27 -24.90 -5.67
CA ASN A 190 -1.62 -25.81 -4.72
C ASN A 190 -1.43 -25.16 -3.35
N LEU A 191 -1.14 -23.85 -3.30
CA LEU A 191 -1.04 -23.10 -2.04
C LEU A 191 -2.40 -22.90 -1.38
N GLU A 192 -3.48 -22.68 -2.15
CA GLU A 192 -4.85 -22.64 -1.63
C GLU A 192 -5.23 -23.96 -0.93
N VAL A 193 -4.90 -25.11 -1.54
CA VAL A 193 -5.11 -26.42 -0.93
C VAL A 193 -4.31 -26.54 0.36
N SER A 194 -3.05 -26.14 0.34
CA SER A 194 -2.16 -26.19 1.52
C SER A 194 -2.69 -25.30 2.66
N LEU A 195 -3.14 -24.08 2.36
CA LEU A 195 -3.71 -23.19 3.37
C LEU A 195 -5.03 -23.74 3.92
N ALA A 196 -5.88 -24.33 3.08
CA ALA A 196 -7.11 -24.98 3.52
C ALA A 196 -6.83 -26.16 4.48
N GLU A 197 -5.83 -26.98 4.19
CA GLU A 197 -5.37 -28.06 5.11
C GLU A 197 -4.94 -27.48 6.46
N ARG A 198 -4.18 -26.40 6.47
CA ARG A 198 -3.71 -25.74 7.69
C ARG A 198 -4.84 -25.11 8.50
N ILE A 199 -5.83 -24.47 7.85
CA ILE A 199 -7.02 -23.94 8.53
C ILE A 199 -7.78 -25.08 9.21
N LYS A 200 -8.03 -26.18 8.51
CA LYS A 200 -8.71 -27.37 9.06
C LYS A 200 -7.99 -27.96 10.27
N ALA A 201 -6.65 -27.94 10.25
CA ALA A 201 -5.82 -28.49 11.32
C ALA A 201 -5.70 -27.59 12.57
N GLN A 202 -6.23 -26.37 12.58
CA GLN A 202 -6.15 -25.48 13.74
C GLN A 202 -7.00 -26.01 14.91
N SER A 203 -6.35 -26.41 16.00
CA SER A 203 -7.03 -26.95 17.19
C SER A 203 -7.73 -25.89 18.04
N TRP A 204 -7.30 -24.63 17.95
CA TRP A 204 -7.84 -23.52 18.73
C TRP A 204 -9.08 -22.86 18.09
N MET A 205 -9.25 -23.03 16.78
CA MET A 205 -10.34 -22.44 16.00
C MET A 205 -11.57 -23.36 16.02
N SER A 206 -12.74 -22.80 16.24
CA SER A 206 -14.01 -23.53 16.18
C SER A 206 -14.34 -23.99 14.75
N GLU A 207 -15.16 -25.00 14.60
CA GLU A 207 -15.58 -25.51 13.29
C GLU A 207 -16.37 -24.45 12.49
N GLU A 208 -17.14 -23.60 13.20
CA GLU A 208 -17.84 -22.47 12.58
C GLU A 208 -16.87 -21.47 11.93
N THR A 209 -15.84 -21.04 12.67
CA THR A 209 -14.82 -20.13 12.16
C THR A 209 -13.99 -20.79 11.03
N LYS A 210 -13.64 -22.08 11.17
CA LYS A 210 -12.97 -22.83 10.10
C LYS A 210 -13.77 -22.84 8.81
N LYS A 211 -15.08 -23.09 8.90
CA LYS A 211 -15.98 -23.09 7.74
C LYS A 211 -15.99 -21.72 7.06
N ALA A 212 -16.16 -20.65 7.84
CA ALA A 212 -16.16 -19.29 7.31
C ALA A 212 -14.80 -18.90 6.71
N ALA A 213 -13.68 -19.31 7.34
CA ALA A 213 -12.33 -19.09 6.82
C ALA A 213 -12.08 -19.82 5.48
N LEU A 214 -12.55 -21.07 5.35
CA LEU A 214 -12.47 -21.83 4.11
C LEU A 214 -13.33 -21.21 3.01
N GLU A 215 -14.51 -20.70 3.35
CA GLU A 215 -15.37 -19.97 2.43
C GLU A 215 -14.68 -18.69 1.95
N LYS A 216 -14.05 -17.91 2.86
CA LYS A 216 -13.28 -16.72 2.50
C LYS A 216 -12.10 -17.06 1.58
N LEU A 217 -11.35 -18.12 1.87
CA LEU A 217 -10.26 -18.58 1.01
C LEU A 217 -10.75 -18.95 -0.39
N SER A 218 -11.90 -19.64 -0.49
CA SER A 218 -12.46 -20.07 -1.79
C SER A 218 -12.96 -18.92 -2.66
N THR A 219 -13.11 -17.73 -2.11
CA THR A 219 -13.57 -16.52 -2.81
C THR A 219 -12.44 -15.53 -3.10
N PHE A 220 -11.18 -15.91 -2.88
CA PHE A 220 -10.05 -15.06 -3.25
C PHE A 220 -10.09 -14.73 -4.74
N TYR A 221 -10.05 -13.43 -5.06
CA TYR A 221 -9.94 -12.96 -6.43
C TYR A 221 -8.46 -12.89 -6.81
N VAL A 222 -8.05 -13.75 -7.74
CA VAL A 222 -6.65 -13.95 -8.09
C VAL A 222 -6.28 -13.15 -9.33
N LYS A 223 -5.26 -12.29 -9.23
CA LYS A 223 -4.70 -11.50 -10.31
C LYS A 223 -3.26 -11.90 -10.58
N VAL A 224 -2.94 -12.27 -11.83
CA VAL A 224 -1.61 -12.75 -12.22
C VAL A 224 -1.12 -12.05 -13.47
N GLY A 225 0.07 -11.47 -13.38
CA GLY A 225 0.83 -10.90 -14.48
C GLY A 225 0.39 -9.50 -14.86
N TYR A 226 -0.79 -9.33 -15.44
CA TYR A 226 -1.29 -8.07 -15.96
C TYR A 226 -2.83 -8.04 -16.01
N PRO A 227 -3.46 -6.84 -16.06
CA PRO A 227 -4.91 -6.69 -16.10
C PRO A 227 -5.52 -7.23 -17.41
N ASN A 228 -6.74 -7.74 -17.32
CA ASN A 228 -7.48 -8.19 -18.51
C ASN A 228 -7.89 -7.03 -19.42
N LYS A 229 -8.12 -5.86 -18.83
CA LYS A 229 -8.45 -4.61 -19.53
C LYS A 229 -7.44 -3.55 -19.15
N TRP A 230 -6.74 -3.02 -20.14
CA TRP A 230 -5.78 -1.94 -19.96
C TRP A 230 -6.48 -0.59 -19.77
N GLN A 231 -5.86 0.28 -18.96
CA GLN A 231 -6.34 1.64 -18.77
C GLN A 231 -6.35 2.41 -20.10
N ASP A 232 -7.46 3.05 -20.39
CA ASP A 232 -7.57 3.93 -21.57
C ASP A 232 -6.87 5.27 -21.29
N LEU A 233 -5.79 5.54 -21.99
CA LEU A 233 -5.04 6.80 -21.93
C LEU A 233 -5.28 7.70 -23.14
N SER A 234 -6.26 7.40 -23.99
CA SER A 234 -6.50 8.12 -25.25
C SER A 234 -6.80 9.61 -25.05
N SER A 235 -7.37 9.99 -23.93
CA SER A 235 -7.67 11.39 -23.57
C SER A 235 -6.53 12.07 -22.80
N LEU A 236 -5.48 11.36 -22.42
CA LEU A 236 -4.29 11.95 -21.78
C LEU A 236 -3.44 12.67 -22.82
N THR A 237 -3.28 13.98 -22.66
CA THR A 237 -2.47 14.80 -23.58
C THR A 237 -1.15 15.18 -22.94
N ILE A 238 -0.05 14.89 -23.63
CA ILE A 238 1.29 15.39 -23.33
C ILE A 238 1.70 16.35 -24.46
N ASP A 239 1.94 17.59 -24.12
CA ASP A 239 2.28 18.65 -25.08
C ASP A 239 3.76 19.04 -24.92
N PRO A 240 4.63 18.72 -25.89
CA PRO A 240 6.06 19.05 -25.81
C PRO A 240 6.35 20.56 -25.86
N SER A 241 5.39 21.39 -26.25
CA SER A 241 5.52 22.86 -26.22
C SER A 241 5.27 23.46 -24.83
N LYS A 242 4.70 22.68 -23.90
CA LYS A 242 4.43 23.11 -22.54
C LYS A 242 5.58 22.78 -21.61
N SER A 243 5.59 23.41 -20.43
CA SER A 243 6.57 23.08 -19.39
C SER A 243 6.40 21.65 -18.86
N TYR A 244 7.45 21.14 -18.24
CA TYR A 244 7.37 19.85 -17.53
C TYR A 244 6.30 19.86 -16.45
N TYR A 245 6.20 20.95 -15.70
CA TYR A 245 5.17 21.16 -14.67
C TYR A 245 3.76 21.09 -15.27
N ASP A 246 3.50 21.80 -16.39
CA ASP A 246 2.16 21.80 -17.01
C ASP A 246 1.76 20.39 -17.46
N ASN A 247 2.69 19.62 -18.05
CA ASN A 247 2.42 18.24 -18.44
C ASN A 247 2.13 17.33 -17.24
N VAL A 248 2.85 17.49 -16.12
CA VAL A 248 2.55 16.77 -14.88
C VAL A 248 1.18 17.14 -14.33
N MET A 249 0.80 18.42 -14.37
CA MET A 249 -0.53 18.86 -13.94
C MET A 249 -1.64 18.31 -14.85
N ASN A 250 -1.41 18.19 -16.16
CA ASN A 250 -2.35 17.52 -17.06
C ASN A 250 -2.53 16.04 -16.71
N CYS A 251 -1.45 15.33 -16.41
CA CYS A 251 -1.53 13.94 -15.93
C CYS A 251 -2.32 13.83 -14.63
N ARG A 252 -2.05 14.72 -13.66
CA ARG A 252 -2.78 14.74 -12.38
C ARG A 252 -4.27 14.99 -12.56
N LYS A 253 -4.66 15.94 -13.39
CA LYS A 253 -6.07 16.22 -13.74
C LYS A 253 -6.75 15.02 -14.39
N PHE A 254 -6.05 14.36 -15.32
CA PHE A 254 -6.53 13.15 -15.96
C PHE A 254 -6.80 12.05 -14.92
N TRP A 255 -5.83 11.73 -14.06
CA TRP A 255 -5.97 10.68 -13.05
C TRP A 255 -7.00 11.03 -11.98
N HIS A 256 -7.10 12.30 -11.59
CA HIS A 256 -8.14 12.76 -10.68
C HIS A 256 -9.54 12.47 -11.26
N LYS A 257 -9.75 12.85 -12.54
CA LYS A 257 -11.00 12.56 -13.22
C LYS A 257 -11.28 11.06 -13.34
N VAL A 258 -10.29 10.26 -13.76
CA VAL A 258 -10.43 8.79 -13.85
C VAL A 258 -10.83 8.22 -12.48
N ASN A 259 -10.15 8.63 -11.42
CA ASN A 259 -10.46 8.15 -10.08
C ASN A 259 -11.88 8.49 -9.64
N LEU A 260 -12.35 9.72 -9.91
CA LEU A 260 -13.73 10.11 -9.61
C LEU A 260 -14.75 9.32 -10.43
N ASP A 261 -14.52 9.19 -11.73
CA ASP A 261 -15.41 8.46 -12.64
C ASP A 261 -15.53 6.95 -12.27
N GLU A 262 -14.49 6.38 -11.68
CA GLU A 262 -14.45 4.97 -11.27
C GLU A 262 -14.97 4.72 -9.85
N THR A 263 -14.94 5.72 -8.96
CA THR A 263 -15.21 5.49 -7.54
C THR A 263 -16.45 6.21 -7.02
N ALA A 264 -16.74 7.43 -7.47
CA ALA A 264 -17.85 8.22 -6.92
C ALA A 264 -19.21 7.62 -7.28
N GLY A 265 -19.94 7.13 -6.28
CA GLY A 265 -21.26 6.50 -6.45
C GLY A 265 -21.23 5.22 -7.29
N LYS A 266 -20.07 4.56 -7.44
CA LYS A 266 -19.90 3.32 -8.19
C LYS A 266 -19.71 2.12 -7.25
N PRO A 267 -20.14 0.92 -7.67
CA PRO A 267 -19.75 -0.30 -6.98
C PRO A 267 -18.25 -0.54 -7.09
N VAL A 268 -17.69 -1.31 -6.16
CA VAL A 268 -16.28 -1.69 -6.16
C VAL A 268 -15.96 -2.47 -7.43
N ASP A 269 -14.97 -2.00 -8.20
CA ASP A 269 -14.43 -2.71 -9.36
C ASP A 269 -13.32 -3.68 -8.91
N LYS A 270 -13.64 -4.97 -8.93
CA LYS A 270 -12.67 -6.02 -8.58
C LYS A 270 -11.60 -6.23 -9.65
N ASP A 271 -11.80 -5.74 -10.88
CA ASP A 271 -10.79 -5.86 -11.95
C ASP A 271 -9.71 -4.76 -11.88
N LYS A 272 -9.92 -3.70 -11.08
CA LYS A 272 -8.97 -2.61 -10.91
C LYS A 272 -7.68 -3.11 -10.26
N TRP A 273 -6.54 -2.86 -10.89
CA TRP A 273 -5.21 -3.15 -10.36
C TRP A 273 -4.66 -1.97 -9.55
N TYR A 274 -3.99 -2.26 -8.43
CA TYR A 274 -3.38 -1.24 -7.56
C TYR A 274 -1.86 -1.19 -7.69
N MET A 275 -1.29 -2.06 -8.51
CA MET A 275 0.12 -2.05 -8.91
C MET A 275 0.24 -2.20 -10.41
N THR A 276 1.27 -1.58 -11.01
CA THR A 276 1.56 -1.75 -12.42
C THR A 276 2.17 -3.14 -12.69
N PRO A 277 2.01 -3.70 -13.89
CA PRO A 277 2.50 -5.05 -14.20
C PRO A 277 4.02 -5.24 -14.02
N GLN A 278 4.83 -4.21 -14.19
CA GLN A 278 6.29 -4.27 -14.00
C GLN A 278 6.74 -4.07 -12.56
N THR A 279 5.82 -3.88 -11.61
CA THR A 279 6.15 -3.74 -10.19
C THR A 279 6.70 -5.05 -9.63
N VAL A 280 7.86 -4.98 -8.96
CA VAL A 280 8.45 -6.11 -8.23
C VAL A 280 7.89 -6.11 -6.81
N ASN A 281 6.64 -6.52 -6.69
CA ASN A 281 5.91 -6.66 -5.44
C ASN A 281 4.64 -7.48 -5.67
N ALA A 282 3.89 -7.77 -4.59
CA ALA A 282 2.57 -8.38 -4.59
C ALA A 282 1.68 -7.67 -3.57
N TYR A 283 0.39 -7.97 -3.51
CA TYR A 283 -0.49 -7.49 -2.45
C TYR A 283 -1.71 -8.37 -2.23
N TYR A 284 -2.20 -8.35 -0.98
CA TYR A 284 -3.57 -8.70 -0.63
C TYR A 284 -4.39 -7.44 -0.36
N ASN A 285 -5.59 -7.34 -0.93
CA ASN A 285 -6.53 -6.26 -0.64
C ASN A 285 -7.75 -6.81 0.11
N PRO A 286 -7.94 -6.47 1.40
CA PRO A 286 -9.03 -6.99 2.20
C PRO A 286 -10.42 -6.52 1.74
N THR A 287 -10.52 -5.33 1.12
CA THR A 287 -11.80 -4.74 0.70
C THR A 287 -12.39 -5.39 -0.56
N THR A 288 -11.58 -6.10 -1.32
CA THR A 288 -11.98 -6.87 -2.50
C THR A 288 -11.76 -8.37 -2.34
N ASN A 289 -11.12 -8.78 -1.25
CA ASN A 289 -10.68 -10.14 -0.97
C ASN A 289 -9.84 -10.72 -2.12
N GLU A 290 -8.83 -9.95 -2.56
CA GLU A 290 -7.99 -10.28 -3.71
C GLU A 290 -6.52 -10.41 -3.38
N ILE A 291 -5.83 -11.27 -4.14
CA ILE A 291 -4.36 -11.39 -4.18
C ILE A 291 -3.86 -11.04 -5.58
N CYS A 292 -2.80 -10.27 -5.67
CA CYS A 292 -2.27 -9.80 -6.94
C CYS A 292 -0.75 -10.02 -7.03
N PHE A 293 -0.32 -10.60 -8.15
CA PHE A 293 1.07 -10.90 -8.47
C PHE A 293 1.42 -10.30 -9.84
N PRO A 294 1.93 -9.05 -9.89
CA PRO A 294 2.36 -8.42 -11.14
C PRO A 294 3.47 -9.20 -11.84
N ALA A 295 3.58 -9.06 -13.17
CA ALA A 295 4.58 -9.75 -13.98
C ALA A 295 6.03 -9.43 -13.53
N GLY A 296 6.26 -8.27 -12.91
CA GLY A 296 7.57 -7.84 -12.43
C GLY A 296 8.16 -8.74 -11.34
N ILE A 297 7.33 -9.23 -10.40
CA ILE A 297 7.80 -10.18 -9.38
C ILE A 297 7.87 -11.62 -9.91
N LEU A 298 7.21 -11.91 -11.03
CA LEU A 298 7.19 -13.22 -11.66
C LEU A 298 8.41 -13.43 -12.58
N GLN A 299 9.58 -13.02 -12.10
CA GLN A 299 10.89 -13.10 -12.73
C GLN A 299 11.92 -13.65 -11.73
N TYR A 300 13.04 -14.14 -12.25
CA TYR A 300 14.18 -14.51 -11.40
C TYR A 300 14.62 -13.32 -10.53
N PRO A 301 14.91 -13.48 -9.21
CA PRO A 301 15.05 -14.75 -8.48
C PRO A 301 13.76 -15.28 -7.83
N PHE A 302 12.62 -14.62 -7.97
CA PHE A 302 11.37 -15.05 -7.33
C PHE A 302 10.70 -16.21 -8.07
N PHE A 303 10.73 -16.20 -9.39
CA PHE A 303 10.05 -17.18 -10.22
C PHE A 303 10.87 -17.51 -11.48
N ASP A 304 10.94 -18.81 -11.80
CA ASP A 304 11.46 -19.31 -13.06
C ASP A 304 10.53 -20.43 -13.56
N PRO A 305 9.85 -20.28 -14.71
CA PRO A 305 8.93 -21.28 -15.23
C PRO A 305 9.62 -22.60 -15.58
N THR A 306 10.95 -22.61 -15.73
CA THR A 306 11.76 -23.78 -16.08
C THR A 306 12.43 -24.45 -14.87
N ALA A 307 12.44 -23.77 -13.72
CA ALA A 307 13.03 -24.32 -12.48
C ALA A 307 12.17 -25.44 -11.87
N ASP A 308 12.78 -26.23 -11.01
CA ASP A 308 12.09 -27.28 -10.27
C ASP A 308 11.09 -26.71 -9.25
N ASP A 309 10.16 -27.57 -8.80
CA ASP A 309 9.13 -27.19 -7.84
C ASP A 309 9.73 -26.63 -6.54
N ALA A 310 10.83 -27.20 -6.03
CA ALA A 310 11.43 -26.76 -4.78
C ALA A 310 11.92 -25.32 -4.85
N PHE A 311 12.50 -24.89 -5.98
CA PHE A 311 12.90 -23.51 -6.22
C PHE A 311 11.67 -22.57 -6.19
N ASN A 312 10.66 -22.86 -7.03
CA ASN A 312 9.51 -21.98 -7.16
C ASN A 312 8.65 -21.92 -5.88
N TYR A 313 8.46 -23.03 -5.16
CA TYR A 313 7.76 -23.00 -3.87
C TYR A 313 8.57 -22.26 -2.80
N GLY A 314 9.91 -22.38 -2.80
CA GLY A 314 10.78 -21.69 -1.84
C GLY A 314 10.89 -20.19 -2.08
N ALA A 315 10.75 -19.75 -3.32
CA ALA A 315 10.81 -18.33 -3.70
C ALA A 315 9.41 -17.73 -3.83
N ILE A 316 8.82 -17.70 -5.03
CA ILE A 316 7.51 -17.09 -5.25
C ILE A 316 6.38 -17.75 -4.44
N GLY A 317 6.49 -19.06 -4.16
CA GLY A 317 5.50 -19.77 -3.36
C GLY A 317 5.37 -19.20 -1.95
N VAL A 318 6.47 -18.77 -1.31
CA VAL A 318 6.42 -18.11 -0.02
C VAL A 318 5.73 -16.75 -0.12
N VAL A 319 5.98 -15.97 -1.17
CA VAL A 319 5.28 -14.71 -1.43
C VAL A 319 3.78 -14.93 -1.63
N ILE A 320 3.38 -15.96 -2.41
CA ILE A 320 1.95 -16.30 -2.59
C ILE A 320 1.31 -16.64 -1.24
N GLY A 321 1.98 -17.48 -0.43
CA GLY A 321 1.51 -17.85 0.90
C GLY A 321 1.43 -16.67 1.86
N HIS A 322 2.37 -15.70 1.76
CA HIS A 322 2.37 -14.44 2.48
C HIS A 322 1.10 -13.64 2.17
N GLU A 323 0.80 -13.37 0.89
CA GLU A 323 -0.39 -12.63 0.50
C GLU A 323 -1.69 -13.34 0.90
N MET A 324 -1.74 -14.66 0.76
CA MET A 324 -2.89 -15.45 1.23
C MET A 324 -3.07 -15.34 2.75
N THR A 325 -1.98 -15.30 3.52
CA THR A 325 -2.01 -15.22 4.98
C THR A 325 -2.52 -13.84 5.44
N HIS A 326 -2.27 -12.77 4.68
CA HIS A 326 -2.85 -11.44 4.95
C HIS A 326 -4.38 -11.45 5.00
N GLY A 327 -5.05 -12.38 4.31
CA GLY A 327 -6.49 -12.57 4.45
C GLY A 327 -6.95 -12.94 5.86
N PHE A 328 -6.04 -13.43 6.71
CA PHE A 328 -6.32 -14.00 8.03
C PHE A 328 -5.41 -13.42 9.14
N ASP A 329 -4.58 -12.43 8.85
CA ASP A 329 -3.72 -11.74 9.80
C ASP A 329 -4.53 -10.85 10.77
N ASP A 330 -3.86 -10.06 11.61
CA ASP A 330 -4.48 -9.18 12.61
C ASP A 330 -5.40 -8.13 12.00
N ASN A 331 -5.18 -7.75 10.74
CA ASN A 331 -5.98 -6.79 9.99
C ASN A 331 -6.98 -7.46 9.05
N GLY A 332 -6.54 -8.38 8.19
CA GLY A 332 -7.38 -9.04 7.20
C GLY A 332 -8.52 -9.87 7.79
N ARG A 333 -8.34 -10.42 9.02
CA ARG A 333 -9.39 -11.11 9.76
C ARG A 333 -10.64 -10.27 10.03
N ASN A 334 -10.54 -8.95 9.98
CA ASN A 334 -11.68 -8.05 10.21
C ASN A 334 -12.58 -7.88 8.99
N TYR A 335 -12.22 -8.46 7.85
CA TYR A 335 -12.98 -8.38 6.61
C TYR A 335 -13.50 -9.77 6.22
N ASP A 336 -14.76 -9.83 5.81
CA ASP A 336 -15.39 -11.07 5.35
C ASP A 336 -14.99 -11.43 3.91
N LYS A 337 -15.55 -12.51 3.40
CA LYS A 337 -15.34 -13.03 2.04
C LYS A 337 -15.73 -12.06 0.91
N ASP A 338 -16.60 -11.10 1.22
CA ASP A 338 -17.11 -10.10 0.27
C ASP A 338 -16.37 -8.76 0.38
N GLY A 339 -15.42 -8.64 1.31
CA GLY A 339 -14.62 -7.43 1.56
C GLY A 339 -15.28 -6.44 2.53
N ASN A 340 -16.36 -6.82 3.18
CA ASN A 340 -17.01 -5.99 4.17
C ASN A 340 -16.32 -6.14 5.53
N MET A 341 -16.10 -5.02 6.21
CA MET A 341 -15.59 -5.04 7.57
C MET A 341 -16.69 -5.47 8.54
N ARG A 342 -16.54 -6.66 9.11
CA ARG A 342 -17.41 -7.21 10.16
C ARG A 342 -16.71 -8.35 10.90
N ASP A 343 -17.11 -8.59 12.13
CA ASP A 343 -16.69 -9.78 12.87
C ASP A 343 -17.49 -11.00 12.36
N TRP A 344 -16.80 -11.89 11.65
CA TRP A 344 -17.35 -13.12 11.08
C TRP A 344 -16.87 -14.38 11.83
N TRP A 345 -16.09 -14.18 12.90
CA TRP A 345 -15.55 -15.25 13.72
C TRP A 345 -16.56 -15.68 14.76
N ALA A 346 -16.57 -16.95 15.12
CA ALA A 346 -17.37 -17.44 16.23
C ALA A 346 -16.92 -16.79 17.55
N LYS A 347 -17.86 -16.62 18.45
CA LYS A 347 -17.63 -16.00 19.76
C LYS A 347 -16.45 -16.65 20.49
N GLY A 348 -15.50 -15.83 20.90
CA GLY A 348 -14.29 -16.21 21.64
C GLY A 348 -13.09 -16.65 20.77
N ASP A 349 -13.27 -16.92 19.49
CA ASP A 349 -12.13 -17.29 18.63
C ASP A 349 -11.22 -16.08 18.35
N GLY A 350 -11.78 -14.87 18.29
CA GLY A 350 -11.00 -13.63 18.21
C GLY A 350 -10.07 -13.44 19.42
N ASP A 351 -10.52 -13.76 20.63
CA ASP A 351 -9.72 -13.70 21.85
C ASP A 351 -8.59 -14.75 21.82
N LYS A 352 -8.89 -15.97 21.35
CA LYS A 352 -7.89 -17.03 21.17
C LYS A 352 -6.84 -16.64 20.15
N PHE A 353 -7.22 -15.98 19.05
CA PHE A 353 -6.29 -15.43 18.06
C PHE A 353 -5.38 -14.38 18.72
N LYS A 354 -5.97 -13.41 19.42
CA LYS A 354 -5.22 -12.36 20.11
C LYS A 354 -4.25 -12.93 21.15
N ALA A 355 -4.67 -13.93 21.92
CA ALA A 355 -3.81 -14.61 22.90
C ALA A 355 -2.57 -15.27 22.26
N ARG A 356 -2.64 -15.65 20.96
CA ARG A 356 -1.53 -16.23 20.20
C ARG A 356 -0.64 -15.19 19.54
N THR A 357 -1.23 -14.11 19.03
CA THR A 357 -0.50 -13.06 18.34
C THR A 357 0.21 -12.11 19.30
N THR A 358 -0.27 -11.92 20.54
CA THR A 358 0.38 -11.05 21.53
C THR A 358 1.82 -11.48 21.82
N PRO A 359 2.13 -12.74 22.22
CA PRO A 359 3.52 -13.17 22.44
C PRO A 359 4.38 -13.10 21.18
N PHE A 360 3.77 -13.30 20.01
CA PHE A 360 4.44 -13.17 18.73
C PHE A 360 4.90 -11.73 18.46
N GLY A 361 4.03 -10.75 18.69
CA GLY A 361 4.37 -9.33 18.61
C GLY A 361 5.42 -8.88 19.64
N GLU A 362 5.35 -9.42 20.86
CA GLU A 362 6.35 -9.19 21.90
C GLU A 362 7.73 -9.72 21.51
N PHE A 363 7.78 -10.91 20.89
CA PHE A 363 9.04 -11.46 20.38
C PHE A 363 9.71 -10.49 19.39
N PHE A 364 8.98 -10.02 18.39
CA PHE A 364 9.53 -9.06 17.41
C PHE A 364 9.88 -7.72 18.05
N SER A 365 9.09 -7.24 19.02
CA SER A 365 9.39 -5.99 19.75
C SER A 365 10.66 -6.05 20.59
N ASN A 366 11.17 -7.24 20.88
CA ASN A 366 12.42 -7.44 21.61
C ASN A 366 13.67 -7.50 20.72
N ILE A 367 13.49 -7.53 19.39
CA ILE A 367 14.62 -7.54 18.44
C ILE A 367 15.25 -6.16 18.38
N SER A 368 16.56 -6.06 18.68
CA SER A 368 17.32 -4.83 18.51
C SER A 368 17.74 -4.67 17.05
N VAL A 369 17.23 -3.62 16.40
CA VAL A 369 17.56 -3.27 15.00
C VAL A 369 18.84 -2.44 14.94
N LEU A 370 19.01 -1.53 15.90
CA LEU A 370 20.23 -0.76 16.14
C LEU A 370 20.53 -0.76 17.65
N PRO A 371 21.72 -0.36 18.10
CA PRO A 371 22.07 -0.39 19.53
C PRO A 371 21.01 0.19 20.47
N ASP A 372 20.39 1.30 20.08
CA ASP A 372 19.39 2.02 20.88
C ASP A 372 17.98 1.96 20.27
N LEU A 373 17.72 1.08 19.31
CA LEU A 373 16.44 0.99 18.61
C LEU A 373 15.96 -0.45 18.50
N LYS A 374 14.80 -0.73 19.08
CA LYS A 374 14.09 -1.99 18.91
C LYS A 374 13.07 -1.91 17.77
N ALA A 375 12.76 -3.07 17.20
CA ALA A 375 11.64 -3.21 16.28
C ALA A 375 10.30 -2.90 16.99
N ASN A 376 9.29 -2.53 16.21
CA ASN A 376 7.93 -2.38 16.72
C ASN A 376 7.07 -3.57 16.23
N GLY A 377 7.05 -4.65 16.99
CA GLY A 377 6.35 -5.87 16.62
C GLY A 377 4.83 -5.70 16.46
N ASN A 378 4.21 -4.72 17.15
CA ASN A 378 2.81 -4.40 16.94
C ASN A 378 2.56 -3.69 15.61
N LEU A 379 3.49 -2.84 15.18
CA LEU A 379 3.43 -2.20 13.86
C LEU A 379 3.61 -3.20 12.73
N THR A 380 4.51 -4.16 12.92
CA THR A 380 4.87 -5.16 11.89
C THR A 380 4.11 -6.48 12.05
N MET A 381 3.10 -6.56 12.91
CA MET A 381 2.40 -7.79 13.25
C MET A 381 1.88 -8.55 12.03
N GLY A 382 1.16 -7.87 11.15
CA GLY A 382 0.59 -8.47 9.94
C GLY A 382 1.65 -9.04 9.02
N GLU A 383 2.71 -8.27 8.75
CA GLU A 383 3.84 -8.71 7.92
C GLU A 383 4.54 -9.94 8.52
N ASN A 384 4.81 -9.90 9.82
CA ASN A 384 5.45 -11.02 10.52
C ASN A 384 4.59 -12.30 10.50
N LEU A 385 3.25 -12.14 10.68
CA LEU A 385 2.31 -13.25 10.57
C LEU A 385 2.23 -13.79 9.13
N ALA A 386 2.23 -12.89 8.13
CA ALA A 386 2.17 -13.24 6.73
C ALA A 386 3.44 -14.00 6.28
N ASP A 387 4.63 -13.55 6.69
CA ASP A 387 5.90 -14.23 6.42
C ASP A 387 5.93 -15.63 7.03
N HIS A 388 5.60 -15.73 8.32
CA HIS A 388 5.59 -17.03 9.00
C HIS A 388 4.54 -17.98 8.42
N GLY A 389 3.33 -17.49 8.16
CA GLY A 389 2.26 -18.25 7.52
C GLY A 389 2.62 -18.68 6.11
N GLY A 390 3.15 -17.74 5.32
CA GLY A 390 3.56 -17.95 3.93
C GLY A 390 4.61 -19.05 3.79
N LEU A 391 5.67 -18.98 4.60
CA LEU A 391 6.72 -20.01 4.62
C LEU A 391 6.14 -21.41 4.91
N MET A 392 5.27 -21.51 5.91
CA MET A 392 4.66 -22.77 6.31
C MET A 392 3.68 -23.31 5.26
N VAL A 393 2.90 -22.45 4.63
CA VAL A 393 1.95 -22.81 3.56
C VAL A 393 2.70 -23.30 2.34
N ALA A 394 3.76 -22.59 1.91
CA ALA A 394 4.56 -22.94 0.75
C ALA A 394 5.32 -24.25 0.94
N PHE A 395 5.89 -24.46 2.13
CA PHE A 395 6.59 -25.70 2.42
C PHE A 395 5.67 -26.94 2.46
N ASN A 396 4.44 -26.79 3.00
CA ASN A 396 3.44 -27.83 2.94
C ASN A 396 2.94 -28.09 1.50
N ALA A 397 2.78 -27.03 0.69
CA ALA A 397 2.41 -27.14 -0.71
C ALA A 397 3.50 -27.89 -1.53
N LEU A 398 4.79 -27.62 -1.28
CA LEU A 398 5.88 -28.40 -1.87
C LEU A 398 5.76 -29.89 -1.52
N LYS A 399 5.54 -30.22 -0.24
CA LYS A 399 5.36 -31.62 0.19
C LYS A 399 4.19 -32.28 -0.52
N ASN A 400 3.08 -31.57 -0.67
CA ASN A 400 1.91 -32.06 -1.41
C ASN A 400 2.21 -32.28 -2.91
N ALA A 401 2.93 -31.35 -3.53
CA ALA A 401 3.32 -31.47 -4.95
C ALA A 401 4.30 -32.61 -5.22
N MET A 402 5.06 -33.04 -4.19
CA MET A 402 6.03 -34.12 -4.29
C MET A 402 5.46 -35.50 -3.93
N LYS A 403 4.24 -35.61 -3.39
CA LYS A 403 3.64 -36.90 -3.06
C LYS A 403 3.61 -37.83 -4.27
N GLY A 404 4.18 -39.03 -4.10
CA GLY A 404 4.25 -40.03 -5.16
C GLY A 404 5.35 -39.82 -6.22
N LYS A 405 6.10 -38.73 -6.15
CA LYS A 405 7.26 -38.47 -7.03
C LYS A 405 8.55 -38.98 -6.38
N LYS A 406 9.48 -39.51 -7.20
CA LYS A 406 10.83 -39.79 -6.71
C LYS A 406 11.55 -38.49 -6.38
N SER A 407 11.99 -38.35 -5.15
CA SER A 407 12.84 -37.24 -4.74
C SER A 407 14.20 -37.33 -5.49
N GLN A 408 14.58 -36.25 -6.16
CA GLN A 408 15.89 -36.14 -6.82
C GLN A 408 16.70 -35.04 -6.13
N ASN A 409 17.94 -35.41 -5.75
CA ASN A 409 18.93 -34.45 -5.34
C ASN A 409 19.48 -33.73 -6.58
N ILE A 410 19.51 -32.40 -6.54
CA ILE A 410 20.10 -31.55 -7.59
C ILE A 410 21.28 -30.82 -6.93
N PHE A 411 22.45 -30.87 -7.52
CA PHE A 411 23.69 -30.33 -6.96
C PHE A 411 23.97 -30.80 -5.51
N GLY A 412 23.56 -32.03 -5.18
CA GLY A 412 23.76 -32.62 -3.84
C GLY A 412 22.69 -32.18 -2.79
N PHE A 413 21.74 -31.31 -3.12
CA PHE A 413 20.72 -30.84 -2.20
C PHE A 413 19.37 -31.56 -2.41
N THR A 414 18.71 -31.91 -1.29
CA THR A 414 17.33 -32.40 -1.31
C THR A 414 16.34 -31.30 -1.75
N PRO A 415 15.11 -31.63 -2.17
CA PRO A 415 14.10 -30.62 -2.48
C PRO A 415 13.83 -29.66 -1.32
N GLU A 416 13.79 -30.14 -0.08
CA GLU A 416 13.58 -29.32 1.11
C GLU A 416 14.75 -28.35 1.33
N GLN A 417 15.98 -28.80 1.12
CA GLN A 417 17.14 -27.91 1.20
C GLN A 417 17.12 -26.85 0.10
N ARG A 418 16.77 -27.23 -1.15
CA ARG A 418 16.63 -26.25 -2.25
C ARG A 418 15.52 -25.26 -2.02
N PHE A 419 14.40 -25.66 -1.39
CA PHE A 419 13.35 -24.75 -0.96
C PHE A 419 13.88 -23.63 -0.06
N PHE A 420 14.62 -23.99 0.99
CA PHE A 420 15.18 -23.00 1.91
C PHE A 420 16.32 -22.18 1.29
N LEU A 421 17.10 -22.74 0.37
CA LEU A 421 18.10 -22.00 -0.40
C LEU A 421 17.43 -20.98 -1.32
N ALA A 422 16.36 -21.35 -2.01
CA ALA A 422 15.58 -20.42 -2.84
C ALA A 422 14.96 -19.30 -1.98
N TYR A 423 14.37 -19.65 -0.83
CA TYR A 423 13.82 -18.67 0.11
C TYR A 423 14.88 -17.66 0.56
N SER A 424 16.07 -18.11 0.95
CA SER A 424 17.15 -17.21 1.37
C SER A 424 17.71 -16.35 0.23
N GLY A 425 17.51 -16.76 -1.01
CA GLY A 425 18.01 -16.05 -2.19
C GLY A 425 17.14 -14.88 -2.66
N VAL A 426 15.91 -14.74 -2.13
CA VAL A 426 14.98 -13.65 -2.48
C VAL A 426 14.95 -12.53 -1.44
N TRP A 427 15.67 -12.69 -0.29
CA TRP A 427 15.76 -11.71 0.82
C TRP A 427 17.17 -11.10 1.00
#